data_2c7ea35c428ef2830b982b883d7a650a
#
_entry.id   2c7ea35c428ef2830b982b883d7a650a
#
_cell.length_a   1.000
_cell.length_b   1.000
_cell.length_c   1.000
_cell.angle_alpha   90.00
_cell.angle_beta   90.00
_cell.angle_gamma   90.00
#
_symmetry.space_group_name_H-M   'P 1'
#
loop_
_entity.id
_entity.type
_entity.pdbx_description
1 polymer ?
#
loop_
_entity_poly.entity_id
_entity_poly.type
_entity_poly.pdbx_seq_one_letter_code
_entity_poly.pdbx_strand_id
1 'polypeptide(L)'
;MKTEIAAVKAVNPDIPVTTNMMTMYTYELNYFAFRDALDVISWDNYPEWHNPYMGNEEVAKDCAMTHDMMRSLQKKPFLLMECTPNATNWQGVSKLKKPGMHQLSVIEAVAHGADSGQYFQLRQSRGSCEKFHSAVISNTGTENTRTFREVTDIGAVLEPVSYTHLRAHETLSD
;
A
#
# COMPACT_ATOMS: atom_id res chain seq x y z
N MET A 1 17.55 4.01 -12.67
CA MET A 1 17.37 3.11 -11.50
C MET A 1 18.64 2.40 -11.05
N LYS A 2 19.30 1.47 -11.81
CA LYS A 2 20.52 0.77 -11.33
C LYS A 2 21.65 1.73 -10.91
N THR A 3 21.85 2.83 -11.62
CA THR A 3 22.84 3.86 -11.28
C THR A 3 22.50 4.56 -9.96
N GLU A 4 21.23 4.85 -9.72
CA GLU A 4 20.75 5.47 -8.48
C GLU A 4 20.90 4.52 -7.29
N ILE A 5 20.52 3.27 -7.49
CA ILE A 5 20.72 2.21 -6.48
C ILE A 5 22.21 2.08 -6.11
N ALA A 6 23.08 2.06 -7.13
CA ALA A 6 24.53 1.98 -6.89
C ALA A 6 25.05 3.17 -6.09
N ALA A 7 24.54 4.38 -6.35
CA ALA A 7 24.92 5.57 -5.59
C ALA A 7 24.48 5.50 -4.13
N VAL A 8 23.27 5.03 -3.86
CA VAL A 8 22.76 4.82 -2.49
C VAL A 8 23.60 3.76 -1.77
N LYS A 9 23.81 2.60 -2.40
CA LYS A 9 24.55 1.49 -1.83
C LYS A 9 26.05 1.79 -1.62
N ALA A 10 26.63 2.71 -2.38
CA ALA A 10 27.98 3.19 -2.16
C ALA A 10 28.15 3.94 -0.83
N VAL A 11 27.08 4.57 -0.34
CA VAL A 11 27.07 5.29 0.95
C VAL A 11 26.65 4.37 2.10
N ASN A 12 25.62 3.56 1.89
CA ASN A 12 25.13 2.61 2.87
C ASN A 12 24.71 1.31 2.16
N PRO A 13 25.57 0.26 2.17
CA PRO A 13 25.31 -0.98 1.47
C PRO A 13 24.13 -1.78 2.05
N ASP A 14 23.80 -1.58 3.32
CA ASP A 14 22.79 -2.36 4.06
C ASP A 14 21.39 -1.78 3.97
N ILE A 15 21.25 -0.52 3.53
CA ILE A 15 19.92 0.10 3.42
C ILE A 15 19.11 -0.56 2.30
N PRO A 16 17.88 -1.06 2.57
CA PRO A 16 17.05 -1.62 1.51
C PRO A 16 16.59 -0.54 0.52
N VAL A 17 16.60 -0.88 -0.76
CA VAL A 17 16.15 0.01 -1.84
C VAL A 17 14.92 -0.59 -2.52
N THR A 18 13.91 0.24 -2.69
CA THR A 18 12.67 -0.09 -3.38
C THR A 18 12.24 1.05 -4.30
N THR A 19 11.17 0.85 -5.04
CA THR A 19 10.48 1.89 -5.81
C THR A 19 8.99 1.59 -5.83
N ASN A 20 8.16 2.64 -5.81
CA ASN A 20 6.72 2.48 -5.91
C ASN A 20 6.34 1.94 -7.29
N MET A 21 5.79 0.74 -7.33
CA MET A 21 5.17 0.19 -8.52
C MET A 21 3.69 0.56 -8.56
N MET A 22 3.13 0.59 -9.73
CA MET A 22 1.70 0.85 -9.95
C MET A 22 0.96 -0.47 -10.18
N THR A 23 -0.26 -0.40 -10.66
CA THR A 23 -1.08 -1.58 -10.94
C THR A 23 -0.44 -2.49 -12.01
N MET A 24 -0.96 -3.71 -12.14
CA MET A 24 -0.54 -4.65 -13.19
C MET A 24 -0.84 -4.15 -14.62
N TYR A 25 -1.67 -3.15 -14.77
CA TYR A 25 -2.07 -2.59 -16.06
C TYR A 25 -1.16 -1.46 -16.57
N THR A 26 -0.01 -1.27 -15.95
CA THR A 26 0.99 -0.29 -16.40
C THR A 26 1.80 -0.89 -17.55
N TYR A 27 1.34 -0.68 -18.77
CA TYR A 27 1.87 -1.33 -19.99
C TYR A 27 3.28 -0.88 -20.37
N GLU A 28 3.74 0.27 -19.87
CA GLU A 28 5.03 0.87 -20.17
C GLU A 28 6.18 0.27 -19.37
N LEU A 29 5.89 -0.47 -18.30
CA LEU A 29 6.90 -0.95 -17.36
C LEU A 29 6.92 -2.49 -17.29
N ASN A 30 8.10 -3.05 -17.45
CA ASN A 30 8.33 -4.47 -17.22
C ASN A 30 8.81 -4.71 -15.78
N TYR A 31 7.91 -5.01 -14.87
CA TYR A 31 8.22 -5.24 -13.46
C TYR A 31 9.19 -6.40 -13.21
N PHE A 32 9.21 -7.41 -14.07
CA PHE A 32 10.20 -8.49 -13.98
C PHE A 32 11.63 -8.01 -14.20
N ALA A 33 11.83 -6.93 -14.96
CA ALA A 33 13.15 -6.34 -15.15
C ALA A 33 13.63 -5.54 -13.91
N PHE A 34 12.73 -5.17 -13.01
CA PHE A 34 13.05 -4.44 -11.77
C PHE A 34 13.38 -5.39 -10.61
N ARG A 35 12.75 -6.55 -10.53
CA ARG A 35 12.83 -7.47 -9.39
C ARG A 35 14.26 -7.81 -8.93
N ASP A 36 15.18 -7.97 -9.89
CA ASP A 36 16.57 -8.37 -9.60
C ASP A 36 17.46 -7.19 -9.18
N ALA A 37 16.93 -5.96 -9.28
CA ALA A 37 17.64 -4.74 -8.92
C ALA A 37 17.18 -4.16 -7.59
N LEU A 38 16.01 -4.55 -7.10
CA LEU A 38 15.40 -4.05 -5.87
C LEU A 38 15.59 -5.03 -4.72
N ASP A 39 15.79 -4.54 -3.52
CA ASP A 39 15.86 -5.37 -2.31
C ASP A 39 14.47 -5.86 -1.90
N VAL A 40 13.45 -5.04 -2.09
CA VAL A 40 12.05 -5.36 -1.79
C VAL A 40 11.13 -4.78 -2.85
N ILE A 41 10.07 -5.52 -3.18
CA ILE A 41 9.00 -5.04 -4.05
C ILE A 41 8.05 -4.17 -3.24
N SER A 42 7.61 -3.07 -3.82
CA SER A 42 6.55 -2.23 -3.24
C SER A 42 5.64 -1.66 -4.32
N TRP A 43 4.39 -1.38 -3.96
CA TRP A 43 3.43 -0.80 -4.88
C TRP A 43 2.37 0.05 -4.18
N ASP A 44 1.67 0.86 -4.96
CA ASP A 44 0.68 1.81 -4.50
C ASP A 44 -0.72 1.33 -4.87
N ASN A 45 -1.59 1.15 -3.87
CA ASN A 45 -2.95 0.67 -4.09
C ASN A 45 -4.01 1.69 -3.66
N TYR A 46 -4.79 2.14 -4.61
CA TYR A 46 -5.88 3.08 -4.42
C TYR A 46 -7.20 2.53 -4.98
N PRO A 47 -7.80 1.51 -4.34
CA PRO A 47 -8.99 0.86 -4.85
C PRO A 47 -10.17 1.82 -4.95
N GLU A 48 -10.84 1.78 -6.09
CA GLU A 48 -11.96 2.67 -6.41
C GLU A 48 -13.29 2.04 -5.99
N TRP A 49 -13.54 1.94 -4.68
CA TRP A 49 -14.73 1.31 -4.08
C TRP A 49 -16.09 1.92 -4.46
N HIS A 50 -16.10 2.88 -5.33
CA HIS A 50 -17.30 3.53 -5.85
C HIS A 50 -17.28 3.62 -7.37
N ASN A 51 -16.48 2.76 -8.01
CA ASN A 51 -16.39 2.69 -9.46
C ASN A 51 -17.79 2.48 -10.05
N PRO A 52 -18.22 3.31 -11.03
CA PRO A 52 -19.56 3.20 -11.59
C PRO A 52 -19.76 2.01 -12.53
N TYR A 53 -18.66 1.40 -12.97
CA TYR A 53 -18.65 0.31 -13.96
C TYR A 53 -18.25 -1.05 -13.37
N MET A 54 -17.65 -1.05 -12.21
CA MET A 54 -17.17 -2.26 -11.51
C MET A 54 -17.79 -2.32 -10.11
N GLY A 55 -18.30 -3.48 -9.73
CA GLY A 55 -18.73 -3.73 -8.36
C GLY A 55 -17.54 -3.83 -7.40
N ASN A 56 -17.80 -3.69 -6.10
CA ASN A 56 -16.73 -3.82 -5.10
C ASN A 56 -16.03 -5.17 -5.14
N GLU A 57 -16.74 -6.24 -5.55
CA GLU A 57 -16.14 -7.57 -5.72
C GLU A 57 -15.09 -7.60 -6.81
N GLU A 58 -15.34 -6.97 -7.94
CA GLU A 58 -14.39 -6.88 -9.05
C GLU A 58 -13.19 -6.04 -8.66
N VAL A 59 -13.42 -4.91 -7.97
CA VAL A 59 -12.33 -4.07 -7.44
C VAL A 59 -11.45 -4.85 -6.47
N ALA A 60 -12.04 -5.64 -5.55
CA ALA A 60 -11.29 -6.48 -4.63
C ALA A 60 -10.48 -7.56 -5.37
N LYS A 61 -11.07 -8.24 -6.37
CA LYS A 61 -10.36 -9.24 -7.19
C LYS A 61 -9.16 -8.65 -7.92
N ASP A 62 -9.29 -7.44 -8.46
CA ASP A 62 -8.18 -6.74 -9.14
C ASP A 62 -7.07 -6.38 -8.16
N CYS A 63 -7.41 -5.93 -6.96
CA CYS A 63 -6.44 -5.67 -5.90
C CYS A 63 -5.73 -6.96 -5.49
N ALA A 64 -6.47 -8.02 -5.17
CA ALA A 64 -5.95 -9.32 -4.79
C ALA A 64 -4.98 -9.89 -5.85
N MET A 65 -5.37 -9.86 -7.12
CA MET A 65 -4.52 -10.32 -8.22
C MET A 65 -3.24 -9.50 -8.35
N THR A 66 -3.31 -8.18 -8.14
CA THR A 66 -2.11 -7.31 -8.16
C THR A 66 -1.21 -7.60 -6.96
N HIS A 67 -1.76 -7.81 -5.76
CA HIS A 67 -0.99 -8.22 -4.58
C HIS A 67 -0.24 -9.53 -4.83
N ASP A 68 -0.92 -10.55 -5.37
CA ASP A 68 -0.30 -11.84 -5.71
C ASP A 68 0.80 -11.69 -6.76
N MET A 69 0.60 -10.83 -7.77
CA MET A 69 1.62 -10.52 -8.74
C MET A 69 2.85 -9.90 -8.08
N MET A 70 2.68 -8.88 -7.23
CA MET A 70 3.79 -8.22 -6.55
C MET A 70 4.58 -9.20 -5.68
N ARG A 71 3.89 -10.03 -4.90
CA ARG A 71 4.51 -11.10 -4.13
C ARG A 71 5.27 -12.08 -5.01
N SER A 72 4.73 -12.45 -6.16
CA SER A 72 5.32 -13.45 -7.06
C SER A 72 6.62 -12.98 -7.72
N LEU A 73 6.84 -11.67 -7.87
CA LEU A 73 8.03 -11.11 -8.51
C LEU A 73 9.32 -11.57 -7.82
N GLN A 74 9.38 -11.56 -6.50
CA GLN A 74 10.54 -12.02 -5.73
C GLN A 74 10.26 -13.26 -4.88
N LYS A 75 9.01 -13.76 -4.84
CA LYS A 75 8.54 -14.82 -3.93
C LYS A 75 8.80 -14.50 -2.45
N LYS A 76 8.68 -13.23 -2.10
CA LYS A 76 8.88 -12.67 -0.77
C LYS A 76 7.70 -11.74 -0.44
N PRO A 77 7.52 -11.38 0.83
CA PRO A 77 6.62 -10.30 1.20
C PRO A 77 6.94 -9.02 0.43
N PHE A 78 5.91 -8.24 0.17
CA PHE A 78 6.02 -6.92 -0.48
C PHE A 78 5.54 -5.82 0.46
N LEU A 79 5.85 -4.57 0.15
CA LEU A 79 5.33 -3.42 0.88
C LEU A 79 4.15 -2.80 0.13
N LEU A 80 3.01 -2.64 0.80
CA LEU A 80 1.98 -1.71 0.33
C LEU A 80 2.48 -0.30 0.68
N MET A 81 3.17 0.32 -0.30
CA MET A 81 3.93 1.56 -0.09
C MET A 81 3.02 2.77 0.05
N GLU A 82 1.91 2.78 -0.67
CA GLU A 82 0.90 3.81 -0.55
C GLU A 82 -0.49 3.22 -0.55
N CYS A 83 -1.32 3.73 0.35
CA CYS A 83 -2.77 3.63 0.29
C CYS A 83 -3.37 4.87 0.93
N THR A 84 -4.62 5.21 0.57
CA THR A 84 -5.30 6.31 1.24
C THR A 84 -6.22 5.80 2.34
N PRO A 85 -6.22 6.44 3.51
CA PRO A 85 -7.12 6.03 4.59
C PRO A 85 -8.60 6.35 4.26
N ASN A 86 -8.89 7.24 3.30
CA ASN A 86 -10.24 7.58 2.91
C ASN A 86 -10.33 8.01 1.43
N ALA A 87 -10.72 9.24 1.12
CA ALA A 87 -10.92 9.72 -0.25
C ALA A 87 -9.60 10.00 -0.99
N THR A 88 -9.61 9.72 -2.28
CA THR A 88 -8.50 9.97 -3.22
C THR A 88 -8.88 11.11 -4.16
N ASN A 89 -8.15 12.22 -4.13
CA ASN A 89 -8.57 13.44 -4.83
C ASN A 89 -8.40 13.43 -6.35
N TRP A 90 -7.51 12.58 -6.88
CA TRP A 90 -7.22 12.48 -8.31
C TRP A 90 -8.10 11.46 -9.05
N GLN A 91 -8.90 10.68 -8.35
CA GLN A 91 -9.94 9.85 -8.97
C GLN A 91 -11.07 10.73 -9.54
N GLY A 92 -11.72 10.28 -10.60
CA GLY A 92 -12.76 11.03 -11.30
C GLY A 92 -13.88 11.54 -10.38
N VAL A 93 -14.18 10.80 -9.32
CA VAL A 93 -15.05 11.24 -8.22
C VAL A 93 -14.35 10.94 -6.89
N SER A 94 -14.01 11.99 -6.15
CA SER A 94 -13.45 11.85 -4.80
C SER A 94 -14.58 11.55 -3.80
N LYS A 95 -14.76 10.28 -3.48
CA LYS A 95 -15.72 9.82 -2.47
C LYS A 95 -15.02 9.28 -1.24
N LEU A 96 -15.68 9.50 -0.09
CA LEU A 96 -15.28 8.86 1.15
C LEU A 96 -15.51 7.34 1.07
N LYS A 97 -14.58 6.55 1.54
CA LYS A 97 -14.79 5.12 1.73
C LYS A 97 -15.94 4.89 2.71
N LYS A 98 -16.78 3.89 2.43
CA LYS A 98 -17.76 3.42 3.42
C LYS A 98 -17.01 2.85 4.65
N PRO A 99 -17.62 2.91 5.84
CA PRO A 99 -17.04 2.29 7.03
C PRO A 99 -16.65 0.83 6.77
N GLY A 100 -15.48 0.42 7.26
CA GLY A 100 -14.93 -0.92 7.06
C GLY A 100 -14.19 -1.17 5.74
N MET A 101 -14.41 -0.39 4.68
CA MET A 101 -13.77 -0.62 3.38
C MET A 101 -12.27 -0.37 3.41
N HIS A 102 -11.80 0.55 4.25
CA HIS A 102 -10.37 0.75 4.43
C HIS A 102 -9.72 -0.43 5.17
N GLN A 103 -10.36 -0.91 6.24
CA GLN A 103 -9.92 -2.09 6.96
C GLN A 103 -9.86 -3.31 6.04
N LEU A 104 -10.89 -3.53 5.22
CA LEU A 104 -10.90 -4.60 4.22
C LEU A 104 -9.68 -4.52 3.31
N SER A 105 -9.39 -3.35 2.74
CA SER A 105 -8.25 -3.16 1.82
C SER A 105 -6.90 -3.49 2.45
N VAL A 106 -6.68 -3.10 3.70
CA VAL A 106 -5.39 -3.35 4.38
C VAL A 106 -5.27 -4.82 4.77
N ILE A 107 -6.35 -5.42 5.30
CA ILE A 107 -6.34 -6.85 5.66
C ILE A 107 -6.18 -7.73 4.41
N GLU A 108 -6.81 -7.38 3.28
CA GLU A 108 -6.65 -8.05 2.01
C GLU A 108 -5.17 -8.03 1.57
N ALA A 109 -4.51 -6.87 1.61
CA ALA A 109 -3.09 -6.76 1.28
C ALA A 109 -2.22 -7.67 2.16
N VAL A 110 -2.44 -7.67 3.47
CA VAL A 110 -1.71 -8.55 4.41
C VAL A 110 -1.99 -10.02 4.14
N ALA A 111 -3.25 -10.40 3.88
CA ALA A 111 -3.63 -11.78 3.54
C ALA A 111 -2.94 -12.27 2.26
N HIS A 112 -2.65 -11.38 1.31
CA HIS A 112 -1.91 -11.66 0.08
C HIS A 112 -0.39 -11.48 0.23
N GLY A 113 0.11 -11.19 1.44
CA GLY A 113 1.53 -11.20 1.79
C GLY A 113 2.22 -9.84 1.81
N ALA A 114 1.49 -8.76 2.05
CA ALA A 114 2.10 -7.48 2.36
C ALA A 114 2.64 -7.47 3.80
N ASP A 115 3.85 -6.94 3.98
CA ASP A 115 4.47 -6.71 5.29
C ASP A 115 4.16 -5.32 5.87
N SER A 116 3.50 -4.47 5.11
CA SER A 116 3.14 -3.12 5.56
C SER A 116 1.89 -2.60 4.87
N GLY A 117 1.21 -1.65 5.54
CA GLY A 117 0.22 -0.77 4.95
C GLY A 117 0.63 0.67 5.24
N GLN A 118 1.24 1.35 4.29
CA GLN A 118 1.72 2.72 4.44
C GLN A 118 0.73 3.71 3.83
N TYR A 119 0.62 4.87 4.44
CA TYR A 119 -0.41 5.84 4.09
C TYR A 119 0.15 7.03 3.32
N PHE A 120 -0.41 7.32 2.20
CA PHE A 120 -0.42 8.66 1.64
C PHE A 120 -1.75 9.33 2.01
N GLN A 121 -1.75 10.21 3.05
CA GLN A 121 -0.62 10.74 3.77
C GLN A 121 -0.89 10.82 5.28
N LEU A 122 0.15 11.07 6.09
CA LEU A 122 -0.03 11.21 7.54
C LEU A 122 -0.87 12.43 7.89
N ARG A 123 -0.54 13.62 7.35
CA ARG A 123 -1.25 14.87 7.60
C ARG A 123 -1.73 15.49 6.30
N GLN A 124 -2.98 15.86 6.25
CA GLN A 124 -3.61 16.45 5.07
C GLN A 124 -2.94 17.77 4.65
N SER A 125 -2.60 17.87 3.37
CA SER A 125 -2.03 19.05 2.77
C SER A 125 -3.00 20.24 2.82
N ARG A 126 -2.49 21.44 3.09
CA ARG A 126 -3.29 22.66 3.14
C ARG A 126 -3.47 23.32 1.77
N GLY A 127 -2.60 22.97 0.83
CA GLY A 127 -2.57 23.53 -0.52
C GLY A 127 -2.06 22.53 -1.54
N SER A 128 -1.77 22.99 -2.76
CA SER A 128 -1.33 22.20 -3.89
C SER A 128 -2.45 21.33 -4.51
N CYS A 129 -2.10 20.57 -5.53
CA CYS A 129 -3.03 19.75 -6.30
C CYS A 129 -3.67 18.62 -5.46
N GLU A 130 -3.00 18.16 -4.40
CA GLU A 130 -3.48 17.07 -3.54
C GLU A 130 -4.08 17.54 -2.20
N LYS A 131 -4.44 18.79 -2.07
CA LYS A 131 -5.02 19.34 -0.84
C LYS A 131 -6.33 18.67 -0.39
N PHE A 132 -7.04 18.01 -1.28
CA PHE A 132 -8.27 17.28 -0.99
C PHE A 132 -8.07 15.79 -0.80
N HIS A 133 -6.82 15.30 -0.92
CA HIS A 133 -6.49 13.92 -0.61
C HIS A 133 -6.66 13.67 0.89
N SER A 134 -7.26 12.55 1.24
CA SER A 134 -7.41 12.19 2.65
C SER A 134 -6.07 11.89 3.30
N ALA A 135 -6.03 12.07 4.60
CA ALA A 135 -4.88 11.75 5.44
C ALA A 135 -5.34 11.11 6.75
N VAL A 136 -4.42 10.48 7.46
CA VAL A 136 -4.67 9.95 8.80
C VAL A 136 -5.13 11.07 9.73
N ILE A 137 -4.40 12.19 9.71
CA ILE A 137 -4.75 13.43 10.43
C ILE A 137 -5.27 14.45 9.41
N SER A 138 -6.56 14.74 9.46
CA SER A 138 -7.19 15.72 8.59
C SER A 138 -6.77 17.16 8.93
N ASN A 139 -7.23 18.14 8.15
CA ASN A 139 -6.97 19.56 8.40
C ASN A 139 -7.53 20.08 9.74
N THR A 140 -8.42 19.32 10.40
CA THR A 140 -8.86 19.64 11.77
C THR A 140 -7.73 19.49 12.79
N GLY A 141 -6.72 18.69 12.49
CA GLY A 141 -5.54 18.48 13.31
C GLY A 141 -5.76 17.65 14.59
N THR A 142 -6.88 16.90 14.65
CA THR A 142 -7.26 16.10 15.81
C THR A 142 -7.48 14.63 15.45
N GLU A 143 -7.42 13.75 16.46
CA GLU A 143 -7.77 12.34 16.36
C GLU A 143 -9.29 12.09 16.31
N ASN A 144 -10.11 13.10 16.55
CA ASN A 144 -11.58 12.98 16.63
C ASN A 144 -12.26 12.85 15.26
N THR A 145 -11.70 12.02 14.39
CA THR A 145 -12.27 11.73 13.07
C THR A 145 -12.53 10.24 12.90
N ARG A 146 -13.49 9.89 12.03
CA ARG A 146 -13.73 8.49 11.67
C ARG A 146 -12.48 7.86 11.05
N THR A 147 -11.82 8.58 10.16
CA THR A 147 -10.60 8.10 9.48
C THR A 147 -9.49 7.75 10.47
N PHE A 148 -9.23 8.61 11.45
CA PHE A 148 -8.21 8.33 12.48
C PHE A 148 -8.56 7.08 13.29
N ARG A 149 -9.81 6.96 13.73
CA ARG A 149 -10.27 5.78 14.47
C ARG A 149 -10.14 4.49 13.65
N GLU A 150 -10.59 4.49 12.39
CA GLU A 150 -10.45 3.32 11.50
C GLU A 150 -8.98 2.90 11.32
N VAL A 151 -8.05 3.84 11.19
CA VAL A 151 -6.61 3.54 11.12
C VAL A 151 -6.10 2.94 12.43
N THR A 152 -6.52 3.47 13.57
CA THR A 152 -6.17 2.93 14.89
C THR A 152 -6.70 1.51 15.07
N ASP A 153 -7.96 1.27 14.68
CA ASP A 153 -8.60 -0.03 14.78
C ASP A 153 -7.89 -1.08 13.89
N ILE A 154 -7.43 -0.68 12.69
CA ILE A 154 -6.62 -1.54 11.82
C ILE A 154 -5.31 -1.91 12.51
N GLY A 155 -4.62 -0.96 13.12
CA GLY A 155 -3.40 -1.22 13.88
C GLY A 155 -3.63 -2.27 14.98
N ALA A 156 -4.71 -2.12 15.75
CA ALA A 156 -5.07 -3.08 16.80
C ALA A 156 -5.41 -4.48 16.27
N VAL A 157 -6.02 -4.58 15.08
CA VAL A 157 -6.29 -5.88 14.44
C VAL A 157 -5.01 -6.54 13.92
N LEU A 158 -4.06 -5.76 13.43
CA LEU A 158 -2.82 -6.29 12.85
C LEU A 158 -1.76 -6.64 13.92
N GLU A 159 -1.83 -6.08 15.11
CA GLU A 159 -0.87 -6.34 16.18
C GLU A 159 -0.69 -7.84 16.49
N PRO A 160 -1.75 -8.66 16.68
CA PRO A 160 -1.61 -10.10 16.88
C PRO A 160 -1.09 -10.84 15.65
N VAL A 161 -1.40 -10.35 14.44
CA VAL A 161 -1.01 -10.99 13.17
C VAL A 161 0.48 -10.82 12.90
N SER A 162 1.09 -9.70 13.32
CA SER A 162 2.52 -9.45 13.14
C SER A 162 3.39 -10.53 13.80
N TYR A 163 2.97 -11.07 14.94
CA TYR A 163 3.66 -12.15 15.65
C TYR A 163 3.60 -13.49 14.93
N THR A 164 2.48 -13.81 14.29
CA THR A 164 2.30 -15.07 13.55
C THR A 164 2.99 -15.03 12.19
N HIS A 165 3.04 -13.88 11.57
CA HIS A 165 3.64 -13.70 10.24
C HIS A 165 5.17 -13.78 10.28
N LEU A 166 5.81 -13.16 11.27
CA LEU A 166 7.25 -13.26 11.50
C LEU A 166 7.71 -14.71 11.75
N ARG A 167 6.96 -15.48 12.57
CA ARG A 167 7.29 -16.89 12.83
C ARG A 167 7.12 -17.81 11.63
N ALA A 168 6.16 -17.55 10.76
CA ALA A 168 5.95 -18.35 9.54
C ALA A 168 7.11 -18.20 8.54
N HIS A 169 7.81 -17.07 8.55
CA HIS A 169 8.99 -16.85 7.70
C HIS A 169 10.26 -17.49 8.26
N GLU A 170 10.39 -17.57 9.59
CA GLU A 170 11.54 -18.24 10.23
C GLU A 170 11.55 -19.76 10.04
N THR A 171 10.37 -20.37 9.90
CA THR A 171 10.25 -21.85 9.73
C THR A 171 10.43 -22.35 8.29
N LEU A 172 10.54 -21.46 7.30
CA LEU A 172 10.76 -21.80 5.89
C LEU A 172 12.22 -21.66 5.45
N SER A 173 13.14 -21.36 6.36
CA SER A 173 14.57 -21.17 6.12
C SER A 173 15.45 -22.33 6.59
N ASP A 174 14.89 -23.49 7.00
CA ASP A 174 15.59 -24.73 7.35
C ASP A 174 15.51 -25.77 6.22
#